data_91fdd97b320d1dc76b4ffca7e25051e5
#
_entry.id   91fdd97b320d1dc76b4ffca7e25051e5
#
_cell.length_a   1.000
_cell.length_b   1.000
_cell.length_c   1.000
_cell.angle_alpha   90.00
_cell.angle_beta   90.00
_cell.angle_gamma   90.00
#
_symmetry.space_group_name_H-M   'P 1'
#
loop_
_entity.id
_entity.type
_entity.pdbx_description
1 polymer ?
#
loop_
_entity_poly.entity_id
_entity_poly.type
_entity_poly.pdbx_seq_one_letter_code
_entity_poly.pdbx_strand_id
1 'polypeptide(L)'
;MYKRFLSESVRAGLSDTPVVFIRGARQTGKTTLAREIVSSKHKANYITLDSAAVLSAAGTDAAGFISRLKKPATIDEVQRVPELILAIKEEVDRNRTAGRYLLTGSANILTIPKVADSLAGRMEIVTLWPLSRGEIAGTRETFIRKVFKGGAGKLKFSKTGIEDLADMIITGGYPEPVKRASYERRASWFDSYLTTVIERDIRSLANIHDISLMPRLLKLLSARTGSLRDNSEISRSSGIPNASLARYMSLLEGIFLVYPVPAWSSNFGKRLVKSPKVFFTDTGVAGHLLGIDAERLIADPTLTGKLFENFVSSELFKQAAWSGMRLKIYHFRAHTGQEVDLVLEDSSGDRKSVV
;
A
#
# COMPACT_ATOMS: atom_id res chain seq x y z
N MET A 1 7.26 -15.05 12.90
CA MET A 1 6.40 -14.65 11.76
C MET A 1 5.35 -13.70 12.32
N TYR A 2 5.10 -12.55 11.70
CA TYR A 2 4.06 -11.60 12.15
C TYR A 2 2.69 -12.06 11.69
N LYS A 3 1.71 -12.08 12.61
CA LYS A 3 0.32 -12.36 12.28
C LYS A 3 -0.27 -11.18 11.53
N ARG A 4 -0.82 -11.41 10.33
CA ARG A 4 -1.46 -10.35 9.54
C ARG A 4 -2.95 -10.29 9.84
N PHE A 5 -3.43 -9.13 10.29
CA PHE A 5 -4.86 -8.97 10.61
C PHE A 5 -5.74 -8.97 9.36
N LEU A 6 -5.15 -8.66 8.21
CA LEU A 6 -5.81 -8.71 6.91
C LEU A 6 -6.19 -10.14 6.47
N SER A 7 -5.60 -11.18 7.08
CA SER A 7 -5.91 -12.59 6.74
C SER A 7 -7.40 -12.92 6.88
N GLU A 8 -8.12 -12.30 7.82
CA GLU A 8 -9.55 -12.48 8.00
C GLU A 8 -10.35 -11.93 6.81
N SER A 9 -10.01 -10.72 6.33
CA SER A 9 -10.65 -10.12 5.16
C SER A 9 -10.42 -10.95 3.89
N VAL A 10 -9.19 -11.44 3.69
CA VAL A 10 -8.88 -12.32 2.55
C VAL A 10 -9.70 -13.60 2.60
N ARG A 11 -9.83 -14.22 3.78
CA ARG A 11 -10.65 -15.44 3.95
C ARG A 11 -12.13 -15.17 3.71
N ALA A 12 -12.64 -14.04 4.18
CA ALA A 12 -14.01 -13.61 3.92
C ALA A 12 -14.26 -13.47 2.42
N GLY A 13 -13.39 -12.74 1.70
CA GLY A 13 -13.49 -12.62 0.23
C GLY A 13 -13.45 -13.98 -0.48
N LEU A 14 -12.57 -14.90 -0.07
CA LEU A 14 -12.52 -16.27 -0.65
C LEU A 14 -13.77 -17.11 -0.39
N SER A 15 -14.59 -16.74 0.59
CA SER A 15 -15.83 -17.50 0.89
C SER A 15 -17.00 -17.15 -0.04
N ASP A 16 -16.96 -16.00 -0.72
CA ASP A 16 -18.08 -15.49 -1.52
C ASP A 16 -17.67 -14.98 -2.93
N THR A 17 -16.40 -14.71 -3.16
CA THR A 17 -15.89 -14.12 -4.39
C THR A 17 -14.97 -15.12 -5.13
N PRO A 18 -15.12 -15.28 -6.46
CA PRO A 18 -14.32 -16.22 -7.23
C PRO A 18 -12.82 -15.95 -7.21
N VAL A 19 -12.43 -14.67 -7.22
CA VAL A 19 -11.03 -14.24 -7.27
C VAL A 19 -10.77 -13.24 -6.15
N VAL A 20 -9.76 -13.49 -5.32
CA VAL A 20 -9.23 -12.49 -4.37
C VAL A 20 -7.81 -12.11 -4.78
N PHE A 21 -7.55 -10.82 -4.90
CA PHE A 21 -6.24 -10.29 -5.28
C PHE A 21 -5.60 -9.51 -4.14
N ILE A 22 -4.50 -10.03 -3.59
CA ILE A 22 -3.68 -9.35 -2.59
C ILE A 22 -2.63 -8.52 -3.32
N ARG A 23 -2.81 -7.21 -3.33
CA ARG A 23 -1.81 -6.26 -3.86
C ARG A 23 -1.09 -5.52 -2.73
N GLY A 24 0.04 -4.89 -3.04
CA GLY A 24 0.79 -4.06 -2.10
C GLY A 24 2.26 -3.98 -2.44
N ALA A 25 3.01 -3.11 -1.78
CA ALA A 25 4.42 -2.90 -2.03
C ALA A 25 5.22 -4.22 -2.00
N ARG A 26 6.36 -4.22 -2.71
CA ARG A 26 7.33 -5.34 -2.62
C ARG A 26 7.75 -5.54 -1.15
N GLN A 27 7.98 -6.79 -0.75
CA GLN A 27 8.47 -7.17 0.59
C GLN A 27 7.54 -6.86 1.78
N THR A 28 6.26 -6.57 1.55
CA THR A 28 5.24 -6.44 2.62
C THR A 28 4.76 -7.76 3.19
N GLY A 29 5.15 -8.90 2.59
CA GLY A 29 4.78 -10.23 3.05
C GLY A 29 3.56 -10.84 2.35
N LYS A 30 3.23 -10.45 1.12
CA LYS A 30 2.11 -10.99 0.32
C LYS A 30 2.23 -12.50 0.12
N THR A 31 3.38 -12.97 -0.36
CA THR A 31 3.71 -14.40 -0.53
C THR A 31 3.55 -15.17 0.77
N THR A 32 4.03 -14.60 1.89
CA THR A 32 3.94 -15.21 3.23
C THR A 32 2.49 -15.36 3.66
N LEU A 33 1.68 -14.30 3.50
CA LEU A 33 0.24 -14.33 3.81
C LEU A 33 -0.51 -15.32 2.92
N ALA A 34 -0.24 -15.36 1.62
CA ALA A 34 -0.87 -16.29 0.70
C ALA A 34 -0.57 -17.74 1.09
N ARG A 35 0.69 -18.07 1.41
CA ARG A 35 1.09 -19.41 1.89
C ARG A 35 0.43 -19.79 3.22
N GLU A 36 0.31 -18.83 4.17
CA GLU A 36 -0.40 -19.04 5.43
C GLU A 36 -1.87 -19.41 5.19
N ILE A 37 -2.54 -18.70 4.29
CA ILE A 37 -3.95 -18.96 3.95
C ILE A 37 -4.12 -20.33 3.32
N VAL A 38 -3.23 -20.70 2.39
CA VAL A 38 -3.24 -22.00 1.70
C VAL A 38 -3.01 -23.15 2.69
N SER A 39 -2.07 -23.01 3.61
CA SER A 39 -1.72 -24.05 4.57
C SER A 39 -2.78 -24.26 5.67
N SER A 40 -3.56 -23.21 5.99
CA SER A 40 -4.46 -23.26 7.16
C SER A 40 -5.88 -23.72 6.82
N LYS A 41 -6.58 -23.03 5.93
CA LYS A 41 -8.03 -23.26 5.68
C LYS A 41 -8.42 -23.32 4.22
N HIS A 42 -7.64 -22.74 3.33
CA HIS A 42 -7.91 -22.71 1.91
C HIS A 42 -6.94 -23.64 1.17
N LYS A 43 -7.24 -24.93 1.15
CA LYS A 43 -6.37 -25.95 0.50
C LYS A 43 -6.34 -25.72 -1.01
N ALA A 44 -5.43 -24.84 -1.45
CA ALA A 44 -5.26 -24.48 -2.86
C ALA A 44 -3.91 -24.95 -3.40
N ASN A 45 -3.83 -25.17 -4.69
CA ASN A 45 -2.59 -25.42 -5.39
C ASN A 45 -1.77 -24.11 -5.47
N TYR A 46 -0.63 -24.06 -4.78
CA TYR A 46 0.22 -22.87 -4.75
C TYR A 46 1.26 -22.89 -5.88
N ILE A 47 1.30 -21.83 -6.67
CA ILE A 47 2.17 -21.63 -7.81
C ILE A 47 2.78 -20.25 -7.74
N THR A 48 4.09 -20.13 -8.01
CA THR A 48 4.77 -18.84 -8.10
C THR A 48 5.36 -18.61 -9.49
N LEU A 49 5.13 -17.45 -10.03
CA LEU A 49 5.73 -17.01 -11.29
C LEU A 49 7.19 -16.55 -11.14
N ASP A 50 7.78 -16.66 -9.94
CA ASP A 50 9.23 -16.52 -9.76
C ASP A 50 10.01 -17.73 -10.29
N SER A 51 9.36 -18.89 -10.42
CA SER A 51 9.95 -20.04 -11.09
C SER A 51 10.04 -19.82 -12.60
N ALA A 52 11.24 -19.89 -13.15
CA ALA A 52 11.48 -19.67 -14.59
C ALA A 52 10.67 -20.65 -15.47
N ALA A 53 10.55 -21.91 -15.06
CA ALA A 53 9.76 -22.92 -15.80
C ALA A 53 8.27 -22.58 -15.79
N VAL A 54 7.73 -22.16 -14.65
CA VAL A 54 6.33 -21.76 -14.53
C VAL A 54 6.06 -20.47 -15.31
N LEU A 55 6.97 -19.50 -15.21
CA LEU A 55 6.89 -18.24 -15.95
C LEU A 55 6.85 -18.46 -17.46
N SER A 56 7.74 -19.32 -17.98
CA SER A 56 7.79 -19.67 -19.40
C SER A 56 6.50 -20.37 -19.85
N ALA A 57 6.04 -21.37 -19.09
CA ALA A 57 4.81 -22.09 -19.43
C ALA A 57 3.57 -21.17 -19.42
N ALA A 58 3.45 -20.31 -18.42
CA ALA A 58 2.35 -19.35 -18.31
C ALA A 58 2.39 -18.27 -19.39
N GLY A 59 3.58 -17.79 -19.76
CA GLY A 59 3.77 -16.77 -20.79
C GLY A 59 3.55 -17.29 -22.21
N THR A 60 3.84 -18.57 -22.47
CA THR A 60 3.67 -19.18 -23.78
C THR A 60 2.19 -19.45 -24.11
N ASP A 61 1.43 -19.96 -23.13
CA ASP A 61 0.01 -20.34 -23.30
C ASP A 61 -0.75 -20.07 -22.00
N ALA A 62 -1.13 -18.82 -21.76
CA ALA A 62 -1.84 -18.41 -20.55
C ALA A 62 -3.19 -19.14 -20.38
N ALA A 63 -3.95 -19.32 -21.45
CA ALA A 63 -5.26 -19.98 -21.42
C ALA A 63 -5.13 -21.47 -21.11
N GLY A 64 -4.25 -22.17 -21.80
CA GLY A 64 -3.98 -23.58 -21.52
C GLY A 64 -3.33 -23.80 -20.17
N PHE A 65 -2.48 -22.86 -19.69
CA PHE A 65 -1.93 -22.91 -18.35
C PHE A 65 -3.04 -22.85 -17.29
N ILE A 66 -3.95 -21.87 -17.35
CA ILE A 66 -5.07 -21.72 -16.41
C ILE A 66 -6.04 -22.91 -16.49
N SER A 67 -6.34 -23.41 -17.67
CA SER A 67 -7.27 -24.56 -17.83
C SER A 67 -6.77 -25.82 -17.14
N ARG A 68 -5.46 -26.10 -17.25
CA ARG A 68 -4.80 -27.29 -16.68
C ARG A 68 -4.53 -27.20 -15.17
N LEU A 69 -4.61 -26.00 -14.57
CA LEU A 69 -4.40 -25.84 -13.13
C LEU A 69 -5.47 -26.55 -12.32
N LYS A 70 -5.03 -27.30 -11.30
CA LYS A 70 -5.93 -27.82 -10.26
C LYS A 70 -6.45 -26.68 -9.39
N LYS A 71 -7.77 -26.54 -9.29
CA LYS A 71 -8.43 -25.50 -8.46
C LYS A 71 -8.91 -26.08 -7.12
N PRO A 72 -8.97 -25.27 -6.08
CA PRO A 72 -8.58 -23.86 -5.98
C PRO A 72 -7.08 -23.66 -6.24
N ALA A 73 -6.71 -22.50 -6.82
CA ALA A 73 -5.33 -22.17 -7.12
C ALA A 73 -4.89 -20.82 -6.55
N THR A 74 -3.67 -20.78 -6.06
CA THR A 74 -3.01 -19.54 -5.63
C THR A 74 -1.88 -19.25 -6.60
N ILE A 75 -1.91 -18.08 -7.24
CA ILE A 75 -0.90 -17.62 -8.20
C ILE A 75 -0.17 -16.41 -7.63
N ASP A 76 1.10 -16.61 -7.28
CA ASP A 76 1.95 -15.59 -6.69
C ASP A 76 2.72 -14.82 -7.77
N GLU A 77 2.84 -13.49 -7.61
CA GLU A 77 3.52 -12.54 -8.52
C GLU A 77 2.86 -12.47 -9.92
N VAL A 78 1.52 -12.46 -9.98
CA VAL A 78 0.73 -12.52 -11.23
C VAL A 78 1.04 -11.38 -12.22
N GLN A 79 1.60 -10.24 -11.78
CA GLN A 79 2.01 -9.15 -12.66
C GLN A 79 3.13 -9.53 -13.64
N ARG A 80 3.82 -10.65 -13.44
CA ARG A 80 4.86 -11.13 -14.35
C ARG A 80 4.29 -11.69 -15.66
N VAL A 81 3.02 -12.12 -15.65
CA VAL A 81 2.27 -12.58 -16.83
C VAL A 81 0.85 -12.01 -16.77
N PRO A 82 0.64 -10.73 -17.16
CA PRO A 82 -0.66 -10.06 -17.06
C PRO A 82 -1.77 -10.76 -17.85
N GLU A 83 -1.43 -11.50 -18.90
CA GLU A 83 -2.34 -12.27 -19.76
C GLU A 83 -3.11 -13.34 -18.98
N LEU A 84 -2.55 -13.84 -17.86
CA LEU A 84 -3.25 -14.77 -16.97
C LEU A 84 -4.56 -14.20 -16.43
N ILE A 85 -4.66 -12.88 -16.25
CA ILE A 85 -5.87 -12.23 -15.75
C ILE A 85 -7.03 -12.41 -16.75
N LEU A 86 -6.77 -12.32 -18.05
CA LEU A 86 -7.77 -12.56 -19.09
C LEU A 86 -8.20 -14.04 -19.13
N ALA A 87 -7.24 -14.96 -19.04
CA ALA A 87 -7.51 -16.38 -18.98
C ALA A 87 -8.32 -16.77 -17.71
N ILE A 88 -8.00 -16.16 -16.54
CA ILE A 88 -8.75 -16.36 -15.30
C ILE A 88 -10.19 -15.81 -15.46
N LYS A 89 -10.37 -14.65 -16.10
CA LYS A 89 -11.70 -14.12 -16.39
C LYS A 89 -12.56 -15.13 -17.17
N GLU A 90 -12.05 -15.63 -18.29
CA GLU A 90 -12.77 -16.61 -19.12
C GLU A 90 -13.15 -17.87 -18.33
N GLU A 91 -12.24 -18.36 -17.51
CA GLU A 91 -12.45 -19.54 -16.69
C GLU A 91 -13.51 -19.27 -15.57
N VAL A 92 -13.50 -18.09 -14.95
CA VAL A 92 -14.47 -17.66 -13.95
C VAL A 92 -15.85 -17.43 -14.59
N ASP A 93 -15.93 -16.93 -15.82
CA ASP A 93 -17.20 -16.75 -16.53
C ASP A 93 -17.87 -18.08 -16.84
N ARG A 94 -17.11 -19.17 -17.08
CA ARG A 94 -17.61 -20.52 -17.26
C ARG A 94 -18.03 -21.19 -15.94
N ASN A 95 -17.29 -20.91 -14.87
CA ASN A 95 -17.54 -21.52 -13.56
C ASN A 95 -17.23 -20.50 -12.44
N ARG A 96 -18.29 -19.86 -11.94
CA ARG A 96 -18.22 -18.77 -10.96
C ARG A 96 -18.23 -19.28 -9.49
N THR A 97 -17.42 -20.27 -9.19
CA THR A 97 -17.28 -20.80 -7.82
C THR A 97 -16.45 -19.88 -6.95
N ALA A 98 -16.91 -19.57 -5.73
CA ALA A 98 -16.17 -18.77 -4.74
C ALA A 98 -14.83 -19.42 -4.36
N GLY A 99 -13.85 -18.60 -4.04
CA GLY A 99 -12.51 -19.03 -3.61
C GLY A 99 -11.70 -19.75 -4.67
N ARG A 100 -12.05 -19.62 -5.94
CA ARG A 100 -11.41 -20.35 -7.03
C ARG A 100 -9.96 -19.94 -7.25
N TYR A 101 -9.67 -18.62 -7.08
CA TYR A 101 -8.33 -18.08 -7.24
C TYR A 101 -7.95 -17.11 -6.13
N LEU A 102 -6.74 -17.29 -5.58
CA LEU A 102 -6.05 -16.29 -4.77
C LEU A 102 -4.83 -15.80 -5.56
N LEU A 103 -4.78 -14.51 -5.84
CA LEU A 103 -3.71 -13.90 -6.60
C LEU A 103 -2.88 -12.97 -5.70
N THR A 104 -1.58 -12.85 -5.98
CA THR A 104 -0.75 -11.81 -5.36
C THR A 104 0.01 -11.02 -6.43
N GLY A 105 0.32 -9.75 -6.12
CA GLY A 105 1.10 -8.89 -7.00
C GLY A 105 1.71 -7.68 -6.30
N SER A 106 2.94 -7.32 -6.69
CA SER A 106 3.68 -6.18 -6.11
C SER A 106 3.51 -4.87 -6.86
N ALA A 107 2.90 -4.88 -8.04
CA ALA A 107 2.54 -3.70 -8.81
C ALA A 107 1.02 -3.58 -8.91
N ASN A 108 0.55 -2.37 -9.16
CA ASN A 108 -0.87 -2.18 -9.44
C ASN A 108 -1.18 -2.62 -10.88
N ILE A 109 -1.31 -3.94 -11.06
CA ILE A 109 -1.64 -4.56 -12.35
C ILE A 109 -2.94 -3.99 -12.96
N LEU A 110 -3.79 -3.40 -12.13
CA LEU A 110 -5.03 -2.75 -12.55
C LEU A 110 -4.81 -1.40 -13.25
N THR A 111 -3.59 -0.86 -13.24
CA THR A 111 -3.24 0.29 -14.10
C THR A 111 -3.11 -0.09 -15.57
N ILE A 112 -3.09 -1.39 -15.90
CA ILE A 112 -3.13 -1.91 -17.26
C ILE A 112 -4.61 -1.92 -17.71
N PRO A 113 -5.04 -1.06 -18.67
CA PRO A 113 -6.47 -0.89 -19.00
C PRO A 113 -7.19 -2.20 -19.32
N LYS A 114 -6.56 -3.08 -20.14
CA LYS A 114 -7.11 -4.39 -20.51
C LYS A 114 -7.37 -5.31 -19.30
N VAL A 115 -6.66 -5.12 -18.20
CA VAL A 115 -6.78 -5.93 -16.99
C VAL A 115 -7.83 -5.36 -16.04
N ALA A 116 -7.90 -4.02 -15.91
CA ALA A 116 -8.84 -3.36 -15.02
C ALA A 116 -10.31 -3.72 -15.32
N ASP A 117 -10.67 -3.71 -16.60
CA ASP A 117 -12.05 -4.00 -17.05
C ASP A 117 -12.40 -5.49 -17.00
N SER A 118 -11.39 -6.36 -17.06
CA SER A 118 -11.61 -7.79 -17.25
C SER A 118 -12.20 -8.50 -16.03
N LEU A 119 -11.83 -8.09 -14.80
CA LEU A 119 -12.27 -8.75 -13.56
C LEU A 119 -13.30 -7.95 -12.75
N ALA A 120 -13.88 -6.88 -13.32
CA ALA A 120 -14.94 -6.12 -12.66
C ALA A 120 -16.11 -7.03 -12.24
N GLY A 121 -16.51 -6.96 -10.96
CA GLY A 121 -17.58 -7.79 -10.38
C GLY A 121 -17.24 -9.28 -10.16
N ARG A 122 -15.97 -9.70 -10.41
CA ARG A 122 -15.48 -11.07 -10.23
C ARG A 122 -14.35 -11.19 -9.22
N MET A 123 -13.74 -10.07 -8.88
CA MET A 123 -12.54 -10.01 -8.05
C MET A 123 -12.72 -9.04 -6.89
N GLU A 124 -12.36 -9.49 -5.70
CA GLU A 124 -12.13 -8.61 -4.55
C GLU A 124 -10.65 -8.27 -4.45
N ILE A 125 -10.38 -6.97 -4.24
CA ILE A 125 -9.00 -6.45 -4.15
C ILE A 125 -8.71 -6.09 -2.71
N VAL A 126 -7.65 -6.67 -2.17
CA VAL A 126 -7.19 -6.45 -0.81
C VAL A 126 -5.78 -5.87 -0.84
N THR A 127 -5.58 -4.70 -0.23
CA THR A 127 -4.26 -4.05 -0.19
C THR A 127 -3.53 -4.41 1.10
N LEU A 128 -2.39 -5.10 0.96
CA LEU A 128 -1.50 -5.44 2.06
C LEU A 128 -0.44 -4.34 2.23
N TRP A 129 -0.62 -3.54 3.25
CA TRP A 129 0.33 -2.51 3.68
C TRP A 129 1.52 -3.13 4.44
N PRO A 130 2.63 -2.40 4.65
CA PRO A 130 3.62 -2.76 5.67
C PRO A 130 2.96 -3.05 7.01
N LEU A 131 3.66 -3.70 7.94
CA LEU A 131 3.11 -4.05 9.26
C LEU A 131 2.60 -2.82 10.00
N SER A 132 1.45 -2.96 10.66
CA SER A 132 1.02 -1.95 11.64
C SER A 132 1.78 -2.12 12.97
N ARG A 133 1.67 -1.12 13.81
CA ARG A 133 2.24 -1.21 15.18
C ARG A 133 1.62 -2.34 15.96
N GLY A 134 0.31 -2.56 15.82
CA GLY A 134 -0.36 -3.68 16.46
C GLY A 134 0.05 -5.04 15.89
N GLU A 135 0.28 -5.17 14.59
CA GLU A 135 0.80 -6.41 14.00
C GLU A 135 2.22 -6.71 14.51
N ILE A 136 3.07 -5.68 14.70
CA ILE A 136 4.41 -5.81 15.28
C ILE A 136 4.32 -6.23 16.76
N ALA A 137 3.43 -5.61 17.51
CA ALA A 137 3.23 -5.88 18.94
C ALA A 137 2.35 -7.12 19.23
N GLY A 138 1.78 -7.75 18.19
CA GLY A 138 0.85 -8.89 18.36
C GLY A 138 -0.51 -8.52 18.93
N THR A 139 -0.87 -7.23 18.97
CA THR A 139 -2.11 -6.69 19.56
C THR A 139 -2.95 -6.00 18.49
N ARG A 140 -4.18 -6.48 18.25
CA ARG A 140 -5.05 -5.90 17.22
C ARG A 140 -5.58 -4.54 17.64
N GLU A 141 -5.35 -3.54 16.80
CA GLU A 141 -5.84 -2.19 17.01
C GLU A 141 -7.36 -2.13 16.85
N THR A 142 -7.98 -1.31 17.69
CA THR A 142 -9.44 -1.13 17.71
C THR A 142 -9.87 0.33 17.61
N PHE A 143 -8.94 1.25 17.36
CA PHE A 143 -9.17 2.69 17.34
C PHE A 143 -10.34 3.06 16.42
N ILE A 144 -10.30 2.70 15.16
CA ILE A 144 -11.34 3.02 14.16
C ILE A 144 -12.71 2.56 14.63
N ARG A 145 -12.85 1.30 15.06
CA ARG A 145 -14.13 0.77 15.53
C ARG A 145 -14.67 1.53 16.76
N LYS A 146 -13.80 1.89 17.70
CA LYS A 146 -14.21 2.61 18.92
C LYS A 146 -14.65 4.03 18.59
N VAL A 147 -13.94 4.73 17.73
CA VAL A 147 -14.25 6.12 17.36
C VAL A 147 -15.62 6.20 16.68
N PHE A 148 -15.93 5.31 15.75
CA PHE A 148 -17.22 5.30 15.06
C PHE A 148 -18.37 4.75 15.90
N LYS A 149 -18.12 3.89 16.89
CA LYS A 149 -19.15 3.37 17.81
C LYS A 149 -19.38 4.24 19.06
N GLY A 150 -18.95 5.50 19.04
CA GLY A 150 -19.14 6.42 20.17
C GLY A 150 -18.28 6.08 21.40
N GLY A 151 -17.26 5.27 21.24
CA GLY A 151 -16.37 4.84 22.31
C GLY A 151 -15.05 5.62 22.44
N ALA A 152 -14.94 6.81 21.84
CA ALA A 152 -13.71 7.61 21.88
C ALA A 152 -13.25 7.91 23.33
N GLY A 153 -14.16 8.21 24.24
CA GLY A 153 -13.85 8.41 25.67
C GLY A 153 -13.40 7.15 26.42
N LYS A 154 -13.50 5.95 25.79
CA LYS A 154 -13.06 4.68 26.36
C LYS A 154 -11.72 4.20 25.77
N LEU A 155 -11.03 5.04 25.02
CA LEU A 155 -9.70 4.74 24.52
C LEU A 155 -8.71 4.71 25.69
N LYS A 156 -7.99 3.61 25.81
CA LYS A 156 -6.86 3.53 26.74
C LYS A 156 -5.62 3.98 25.97
N PHE A 157 -4.96 4.99 26.50
CA PHE A 157 -3.72 5.50 25.97
C PHE A 157 -2.56 4.91 26.77
N SER A 158 -1.57 4.36 26.10
CA SER A 158 -0.26 4.08 26.70
C SER A 158 0.61 5.32 26.54
N LYS A 159 1.38 5.67 27.55
CA LYS A 159 2.42 6.67 27.41
C LYS A 159 3.55 6.07 26.60
N THR A 160 3.84 6.64 25.44
CA THR A 160 5.00 6.31 24.61
C THR A 160 5.97 7.48 24.72
N GLY A 161 7.23 7.21 25.03
CA GLY A 161 8.29 8.22 25.05
C GLY A 161 8.54 8.79 23.65
N ILE A 162 9.08 10.00 23.56
CA ILE A 162 9.42 10.62 22.27
C ILE A 162 10.49 9.79 21.53
N GLU A 163 11.42 9.21 22.27
CA GLU A 163 12.49 8.36 21.75
C GLU A 163 11.92 7.08 21.09
N ASP A 164 11.01 6.38 21.82
CA ASP A 164 10.33 5.20 21.29
C ASP A 164 9.51 5.55 20.04
N LEU A 165 8.82 6.69 20.06
CA LEU A 165 8.02 7.15 18.91
C LEU A 165 8.92 7.45 17.70
N ALA A 166 10.04 8.13 17.92
CA ALA A 166 11.00 8.44 16.87
C ALA A 166 11.60 7.15 16.27
N ASP A 167 12.01 6.17 17.12
CA ASP A 167 12.49 4.88 16.61
C ASP A 167 11.40 4.12 15.83
N MET A 168 10.16 4.16 16.29
CA MET A 168 9.02 3.57 15.55
C MET A 168 8.86 4.20 14.16
N ILE A 169 8.95 5.51 14.06
CA ILE A 169 8.82 6.25 12.79
C ILE A 169 9.97 5.89 11.84
N ILE A 170 11.21 5.92 12.33
CA ILE A 170 12.41 5.65 11.52
C ILE A 170 12.55 4.17 11.14
N THR A 171 12.10 3.25 11.99
CA THR A 171 12.08 1.82 11.67
C THR A 171 11.04 1.49 10.61
N GLY A 172 9.90 2.18 10.61
CA GLY A 172 8.78 1.87 9.71
C GLY A 172 8.09 0.54 10.01
N GLY A 173 7.42 -0.01 9.02
CA GLY A 173 6.62 -1.24 9.14
C GLY A 173 7.02 -2.36 8.17
N TYR A 174 8.09 -2.24 7.39
CA TYR A 174 8.55 -3.35 6.58
C TYR A 174 9.07 -4.50 7.46
N PRO A 175 8.70 -5.77 7.19
CA PRO A 175 9.05 -6.89 8.07
C PRO A 175 10.56 -7.09 8.32
N GLU A 176 11.40 -6.78 7.33
CA GLU A 176 12.84 -6.98 7.44
C GLU A 176 13.55 -5.89 8.26
N PRO A 177 13.31 -4.57 8.05
CA PRO A 177 13.80 -3.53 8.96
C PRO A 177 13.36 -3.73 10.42
N VAL A 178 12.10 -4.11 10.65
CA VAL A 178 11.55 -4.32 12.00
C VAL A 178 12.32 -5.40 12.78
N LYS A 179 12.93 -6.38 12.10
CA LYS A 179 13.76 -7.42 12.74
C LYS A 179 15.20 -6.98 13.02
N ARG A 180 15.63 -5.84 12.44
CA ARG A 180 17.01 -5.39 12.56
C ARG A 180 17.20 -4.43 13.71
N ALA A 181 18.11 -4.75 14.63
CA ALA A 181 18.32 -3.97 15.83
C ALA A 181 19.01 -2.63 15.56
N SER A 182 20.01 -2.58 14.65
CA SER A 182 20.78 -1.35 14.44
C SER A 182 20.26 -0.53 13.26
N TYR A 183 20.41 0.78 13.38
CA TYR A 183 20.05 1.77 12.35
C TYR A 183 20.81 1.49 11.04
N GLU A 184 22.12 1.21 11.10
CA GLU A 184 22.96 0.98 9.91
C GLU A 184 22.49 -0.24 9.13
N ARG A 185 22.05 -1.29 9.84
CA ARG A 185 21.52 -2.51 9.18
C ARG A 185 20.16 -2.26 8.56
N ARG A 186 19.33 -1.41 9.16
CA ARG A 186 18.06 -0.94 8.58
C ARG A 186 18.33 -0.07 7.36
N ALA A 187 19.27 0.89 7.44
CA ALA A 187 19.66 1.76 6.34
C ALA A 187 20.17 0.96 5.13
N SER A 188 21.08 0.00 5.34
CA SER A 188 21.57 -0.89 4.27
C SER A 188 20.45 -1.66 3.57
N TRP A 189 19.39 -2.02 4.31
CA TRP A 189 18.23 -2.66 3.72
C TRP A 189 17.40 -1.68 2.87
N PHE A 190 17.16 -0.46 3.36
CA PHE A 190 16.43 0.56 2.61
C PHE A 190 17.16 0.95 1.33
N ASP A 191 18.49 1.08 1.35
CA ASP A 191 19.32 1.32 0.14
C ASP A 191 19.08 0.23 -0.90
N SER A 192 19.21 -1.04 -0.49
CA SER A 192 19.02 -2.18 -1.37
C SER A 192 17.57 -2.29 -1.88
N TYR A 193 16.60 -1.98 -1.03
CA TYR A 193 15.17 -1.98 -1.36
C TYR A 193 14.86 -0.91 -2.43
N LEU A 194 15.28 0.33 -2.20
CA LEU A 194 15.05 1.44 -3.13
C LEU A 194 15.74 1.21 -4.47
N THR A 195 16.98 0.73 -4.47
CA THR A 195 17.68 0.33 -5.69
C THR A 195 16.89 -0.71 -6.47
N THR A 196 16.42 -1.78 -5.79
CA THR A 196 15.64 -2.84 -6.43
C THR A 196 14.32 -2.31 -6.99
N VAL A 197 13.60 -1.47 -6.26
CA VAL A 197 12.33 -0.89 -6.69
C VAL A 197 12.53 0.03 -7.90
N ILE A 198 13.56 0.88 -7.89
CA ILE A 198 13.84 1.80 -9.00
C ILE A 198 14.29 1.02 -10.24
N GLU A 199 15.28 0.13 -10.11
CA GLU A 199 15.89 -0.55 -11.24
C GLU A 199 15.01 -1.66 -11.84
N ARG A 200 14.19 -2.31 -11.04
CA ARG A 200 13.37 -3.43 -11.50
C ARG A 200 11.91 -3.04 -11.71
N ASP A 201 11.25 -2.49 -10.68
CA ASP A 201 9.81 -2.31 -10.73
C ASP A 201 9.42 -1.10 -11.58
N ILE A 202 10.10 0.05 -11.38
CA ILE A 202 9.82 1.24 -12.19
C ILE A 202 10.21 1.03 -13.64
N ARG A 203 11.40 0.46 -13.89
CA ARG A 203 11.88 0.23 -15.26
C ARG A 203 11.00 -0.75 -16.04
N SER A 204 10.43 -1.76 -15.38
CA SER A 204 9.55 -2.75 -16.04
C SER A 204 8.14 -2.21 -16.36
N LEU A 205 7.65 -1.22 -15.61
CA LEU A 205 6.29 -0.69 -15.75
C LEU A 205 6.17 0.46 -16.75
N ALA A 206 7.27 1.12 -17.09
CA ALA A 206 7.21 2.27 -17.99
C ALA A 206 8.50 2.51 -18.77
N ASN A 207 8.33 2.83 -20.06
CA ASN A 207 9.34 3.57 -20.83
C ASN A 207 9.44 5.00 -20.27
N ILE A 208 10.18 5.18 -19.17
CA ILE A 208 10.50 6.51 -18.64
C ILE A 208 11.73 6.98 -19.39
N HIS A 209 11.66 8.21 -19.95
CA HIS A 209 12.77 8.80 -20.69
C HIS A 209 14.02 8.99 -19.81
N ASP A 210 13.83 9.27 -18.52
CA ASP A 210 14.97 9.49 -17.61
C ASP A 210 14.66 8.99 -16.19
N ILE A 211 15.03 7.72 -15.94
CA ILE A 211 14.91 7.11 -14.61
C ILE A 211 15.89 7.73 -13.60
N SER A 212 16.95 8.43 -14.07
CA SER A 212 17.98 9.04 -13.22
C SER A 212 17.43 10.14 -12.32
N LEU A 213 16.28 10.74 -12.69
CA LEU A 213 15.61 11.77 -11.91
C LEU A 213 14.76 11.20 -10.74
N MET A 214 14.54 9.88 -10.72
CA MET A 214 13.69 9.23 -9.73
C MET A 214 14.21 9.36 -8.29
N PRO A 215 15.51 9.15 -7.99
CA PRO A 215 16.04 9.34 -6.64
C PRO A 215 15.85 10.78 -6.13
N ARG A 216 16.03 11.78 -7.00
CA ARG A 216 15.82 13.19 -6.65
C ARG A 216 14.35 13.48 -6.36
N LEU A 217 13.42 12.93 -7.18
CA LEU A 217 11.98 13.05 -6.93
C LEU A 217 11.58 12.41 -5.60
N LEU A 218 12.06 11.20 -5.30
CA LEU A 218 11.77 10.52 -4.05
C LEU A 218 12.26 11.31 -2.83
N LYS A 219 13.47 11.83 -2.88
CA LYS A 219 14.02 12.67 -1.80
C LYS A 219 13.21 13.96 -1.61
N LEU A 220 12.78 14.59 -2.70
CA LEU A 220 11.93 15.78 -2.65
C LEU A 220 10.55 15.47 -2.04
N LEU A 221 9.91 14.36 -2.47
CA LEU A 221 8.62 13.94 -1.93
C LEU A 221 8.71 13.57 -0.44
N SER A 222 9.83 12.98 -0.02
CA SER A 222 10.07 12.66 1.39
C SER A 222 10.14 13.92 2.26
N ALA A 223 10.85 14.96 1.81
CA ALA A 223 10.90 16.26 2.50
C ALA A 223 9.53 16.98 2.54
N ARG A 224 8.60 16.58 1.69
CA ARG A 224 7.26 17.14 1.53
C ARG A 224 6.14 16.18 1.90
N THR A 225 6.47 15.08 2.58
CA THR A 225 5.43 14.15 3.04
C THR A 225 4.38 14.89 3.87
N GLY A 226 3.09 14.56 3.69
CA GLY A 226 1.99 15.28 4.33
C GLY A 226 1.63 16.64 3.71
N SER A 227 2.39 17.12 2.71
CA SER A 227 2.11 18.40 2.04
C SER A 227 1.15 18.22 0.87
N LEU A 228 0.45 19.32 0.52
CA LEU A 228 -0.36 19.36 -0.70
C LEU A 228 0.52 19.17 -1.94
N ARG A 229 0.01 18.40 -2.89
CA ARG A 229 0.68 18.16 -4.18
C ARG A 229 0.62 19.41 -5.06
N ASP A 230 1.72 20.12 -5.16
CA ASP A 230 1.94 21.18 -6.13
C ASP A 230 2.83 20.67 -7.27
N ASN A 231 2.22 20.33 -8.41
CA ASN A 231 2.94 19.79 -9.55
C ASN A 231 3.97 20.77 -10.12
N SER A 232 3.67 22.07 -10.12
CA SER A 232 4.56 23.11 -10.67
C SER A 232 5.83 23.24 -9.82
N GLU A 233 5.67 23.23 -8.52
CA GLU A 233 6.80 23.29 -7.58
C GLU A 233 7.62 22.01 -7.58
N ILE A 234 6.96 20.84 -7.60
CA ILE A 234 7.63 19.53 -7.69
C ILE A 234 8.43 19.44 -9.00
N SER A 235 7.85 19.87 -10.13
CA SER A 235 8.51 19.89 -11.45
C SER A 235 9.78 20.74 -11.42
N ARG A 236 9.69 21.97 -10.94
CA ARG A 236 10.86 22.88 -10.84
C ARG A 236 11.95 22.30 -9.95
N SER A 237 11.59 21.75 -8.80
CA SER A 237 12.54 21.26 -7.80
C SER A 237 13.17 19.92 -8.19
N SER A 238 12.41 19.04 -8.87
CA SER A 238 12.91 17.72 -9.30
C SER A 238 13.69 17.77 -10.61
N GLY A 239 13.43 18.76 -11.48
CA GLY A 239 13.92 18.80 -12.85
C GLY A 239 13.10 17.96 -13.83
N ILE A 240 11.99 17.36 -13.38
CA ILE A 240 11.09 16.58 -14.24
C ILE A 240 10.12 17.54 -14.91
N PRO A 241 9.99 17.53 -16.26
CA PRO A 241 9.00 18.36 -16.96
C PRO A 241 7.57 18.11 -16.44
N ASN A 242 6.79 19.18 -16.26
CA ASN A 242 5.44 19.09 -15.69
C ASN A 242 4.52 18.13 -16.48
N ALA A 243 4.67 18.07 -17.80
CA ALA A 243 3.96 17.11 -18.64
C ALA A 243 4.25 15.63 -18.32
N SER A 244 5.47 15.34 -17.84
CA SER A 244 5.91 13.99 -17.47
C SER A 244 5.63 13.65 -16.00
N LEU A 245 5.53 14.66 -15.13
CA LEU A 245 5.44 14.48 -13.68
C LEU A 245 4.26 13.59 -13.26
N ALA A 246 3.11 13.76 -13.89
CA ALA A 246 1.92 12.94 -13.61
C ALA A 246 2.21 11.45 -13.79
N ARG A 247 2.99 11.08 -14.82
CA ARG A 247 3.40 9.69 -15.08
C ARG A 247 4.34 9.17 -14.01
N TYR A 248 5.34 9.97 -13.58
CA TYR A 248 6.23 9.58 -12.48
C TYR A 248 5.46 9.36 -11.18
N MET A 249 4.53 10.26 -10.84
CA MET A 249 3.68 10.10 -9.65
C MET A 249 2.81 8.86 -9.73
N SER A 250 2.14 8.61 -10.86
CA SER A 250 1.33 7.40 -11.07
C SER A 250 2.13 6.12 -10.92
N LEU A 251 3.40 6.11 -11.33
CA LEU A 251 4.29 4.97 -11.14
C LEU A 251 4.62 4.74 -9.67
N LEU A 252 4.97 5.81 -8.94
CA LEU A 252 5.26 5.71 -7.50
C LEU A 252 4.03 5.23 -6.72
N GLU A 253 2.84 5.69 -7.08
CA GLU A 253 1.57 5.21 -6.54
C GLU A 253 1.31 3.74 -6.94
N GLY A 254 1.58 3.39 -8.20
CA GLY A 254 1.40 2.04 -8.73
C GLY A 254 2.27 0.97 -8.09
N ILE A 255 3.48 1.33 -7.64
CA ILE A 255 4.37 0.43 -6.89
C ILE A 255 4.21 0.55 -5.37
N PHE A 256 3.25 1.32 -4.91
CA PHE A 256 2.95 1.55 -3.48
C PHE A 256 4.11 2.16 -2.67
N LEU A 257 4.92 3.03 -3.27
CA LEU A 257 5.90 3.84 -2.51
C LEU A 257 5.24 5.04 -1.86
N VAL A 258 4.32 5.68 -2.57
CA VAL A 258 3.52 6.80 -2.06
C VAL A 258 2.04 6.54 -2.29
N TYR A 259 1.20 7.27 -1.55
CA TYR A 259 -0.25 7.28 -1.78
C TYR A 259 -0.82 8.68 -1.58
N PRO A 260 -1.82 9.06 -2.41
CA PRO A 260 -2.51 10.33 -2.25
C PRO A 260 -3.62 10.21 -1.20
N VAL A 261 -3.79 11.24 -0.39
CA VAL A 261 -4.96 11.44 0.47
C VAL A 261 -5.76 12.61 -0.12
N PRO A 262 -6.95 12.35 -0.70
CA PRO A 262 -7.74 13.38 -1.36
C PRO A 262 -8.31 14.39 -0.37
N ALA A 263 -8.65 15.57 -0.87
CA ALA A 263 -9.29 16.59 -0.05
C ALA A 263 -10.75 16.24 0.23
N TRP A 264 -11.20 16.44 1.48
CA TRP A 264 -12.60 16.39 1.81
C TRP A 264 -13.33 17.69 1.45
N SER A 265 -14.54 17.58 0.92
CA SER A 265 -15.48 18.69 0.70
C SER A 265 -16.91 18.17 0.75
N SER A 266 -17.87 18.96 1.22
CA SER A 266 -19.29 18.63 1.11
C SER A 266 -19.74 18.48 -0.35
N ASN A 267 -19.15 19.27 -1.26
CA ASN A 267 -19.39 19.18 -2.69
C ASN A 267 -18.46 18.11 -3.30
N PHE A 268 -19.04 17.04 -3.85
CA PHE A 268 -18.30 15.94 -4.48
C PHE A 268 -17.42 16.40 -5.67
N GLY A 269 -17.88 17.32 -6.50
CA GLY A 269 -17.09 17.85 -7.61
C GLY A 269 -15.83 18.56 -7.11
N LYS A 270 -15.93 19.34 -6.03
CA LYS A 270 -14.77 20.00 -5.41
C LYS A 270 -13.77 19.02 -4.80
N ARG A 271 -14.19 17.82 -4.38
CA ARG A 271 -13.26 16.76 -3.90
C ARG A 271 -12.30 16.29 -5.01
N LEU A 272 -12.76 16.27 -6.26
CA LEU A 272 -12.00 15.78 -7.41
C LEU A 272 -10.96 16.78 -7.93
N VAL A 273 -11.17 18.08 -7.72
CA VAL A 273 -10.31 19.14 -8.27
C VAL A 273 -9.33 19.72 -7.26
N LYS A 274 -9.53 19.50 -5.96
CA LYS A 274 -8.60 19.96 -4.92
C LYS A 274 -7.36 19.07 -4.88
N SER A 275 -6.19 19.69 -4.70
CA SER A 275 -4.92 18.97 -4.58
C SER A 275 -4.93 17.98 -3.41
N PRO A 276 -4.52 16.72 -3.60
CA PRO A 276 -4.35 15.78 -2.52
C PRO A 276 -3.09 16.09 -1.70
N LYS A 277 -3.03 15.63 -0.44
CA LYS A 277 -1.78 15.45 0.28
C LYS A 277 -1.10 14.15 -0.22
N VAL A 278 0.25 14.11 -0.21
CA VAL A 278 1.01 12.92 -0.61
C VAL A 278 1.78 12.39 0.59
N PHE A 279 1.63 11.09 0.85
CA PHE A 279 2.31 10.40 1.94
C PHE A 279 3.13 9.22 1.43
N PHE A 280 4.22 8.91 2.11
CA PHE A 280 4.92 7.65 1.91
C PHE A 280 4.14 6.49 2.56
N THR A 281 4.15 5.35 1.89
CA THR A 281 3.54 4.11 2.43
C THR A 281 4.21 3.65 3.72
N ASP A 282 5.48 4.01 3.88
CA ASP A 282 6.29 3.63 5.04
C ASP A 282 7.19 4.78 5.48
N THR A 283 7.14 5.11 6.77
CA THR A 283 7.90 6.23 7.33
C THR A 283 9.39 5.92 7.46
N GLY A 284 9.77 4.64 7.58
CA GLY A 284 11.16 4.24 7.57
C GLY A 284 11.83 4.52 6.21
N VAL A 285 11.11 4.27 5.11
CA VAL A 285 11.55 4.66 3.76
C VAL A 285 11.69 6.17 3.65
N ALA A 286 10.71 6.94 4.15
CA ALA A 286 10.75 8.39 4.12
C ALA A 286 11.93 8.96 4.93
N GLY A 287 12.13 8.50 6.16
CA GLY A 287 13.24 8.91 7.01
C GLY A 287 14.61 8.57 6.41
N HIS A 288 14.73 7.37 5.82
CA HIS A 288 15.95 6.93 5.14
C HIS A 288 16.30 7.84 3.94
N LEU A 289 15.33 8.20 3.11
CA LEU A 289 15.52 9.13 1.98
C LEU A 289 15.98 10.52 2.42
N LEU A 290 15.61 10.95 3.62
CA LEU A 290 16.06 12.20 4.24
C LEU A 290 17.44 12.06 4.90
N GLY A 291 17.95 10.85 5.10
CA GLY A 291 19.20 10.59 5.80
C GLY A 291 19.14 10.96 7.28
N ILE A 292 17.99 10.69 7.94
CA ILE A 292 17.76 11.00 9.35
C ILE A 292 17.58 9.73 10.18
N ASP A 293 18.13 9.78 11.39
CA ASP A 293 17.92 8.81 12.45
C ASP A 293 16.91 9.33 13.49
N ALA A 294 16.71 8.58 14.57
CA ALA A 294 15.77 8.96 15.63
C ALA A 294 16.21 10.22 16.39
N GLU A 295 17.52 10.38 16.65
CA GLU A 295 18.05 11.55 17.36
C GLU A 295 17.84 12.83 16.56
N ARG A 296 18.18 12.80 15.26
CA ARG A 296 17.96 13.92 14.36
C ARG A 296 16.48 14.23 14.15
N LEU A 297 15.62 13.21 14.14
CA LEU A 297 14.19 13.41 14.09
C LEU A 297 13.69 14.19 15.31
N ILE A 298 14.10 13.81 16.52
CA ILE A 298 13.73 14.49 17.76
C ILE A 298 14.24 15.94 17.80
N ALA A 299 15.45 16.18 17.27
CA ALA A 299 16.06 17.50 17.24
C ALA A 299 15.38 18.50 16.28
N ASP A 300 14.60 18.02 15.30
CA ASP A 300 13.90 18.86 14.32
C ASP A 300 12.37 18.73 14.44
N PRO A 301 11.69 19.64 15.15
CA PRO A 301 10.24 19.59 15.32
C PRO A 301 9.43 19.64 14.02
N THR A 302 9.96 20.29 12.98
CA THR A 302 9.30 20.38 11.67
C THR A 302 9.29 19.03 10.94
N LEU A 303 10.42 18.34 10.94
CA LEU A 303 10.53 16.99 10.40
C LEU A 303 9.71 16.00 11.23
N THR A 304 9.79 16.11 12.55
CA THR A 304 8.98 15.30 13.48
C THR A 304 7.49 15.42 13.15
N GLY A 305 6.96 16.63 13.03
CA GLY A 305 5.55 16.85 12.70
C GLY A 305 5.14 16.17 11.40
N LYS A 306 5.90 16.36 10.33
CA LYS A 306 5.59 15.78 9.01
C LYS A 306 5.64 14.25 9.01
N LEU A 307 6.70 13.66 9.58
CA LEU A 307 6.84 12.22 9.63
C LEU A 307 5.86 11.58 10.59
N PHE A 308 5.50 12.26 11.68
CA PHE A 308 4.44 11.82 12.60
C PHE A 308 3.07 11.83 11.92
N GLU A 309 2.71 12.89 11.18
CA GLU A 309 1.48 12.91 10.38
C GLU A 309 1.45 11.76 9.37
N ASN A 310 2.56 11.51 8.66
CA ASN A 310 2.67 10.36 7.76
C ASN A 310 2.51 9.03 8.51
N PHE A 311 3.12 8.88 9.67
CA PHE A 311 3.02 7.68 10.51
C PHE A 311 1.57 7.41 10.91
N VAL A 312 0.88 8.40 11.47
CA VAL A 312 -0.53 8.31 11.86
C VAL A 312 -1.41 7.99 10.65
N SER A 313 -1.20 8.67 9.52
CA SER A 313 -1.93 8.41 8.27
C SER A 313 -1.76 6.96 7.84
N SER A 314 -0.52 6.46 7.77
CA SER A 314 -0.25 5.07 7.37
C SER A 314 -0.89 4.04 8.32
N GLU A 315 -0.84 4.26 9.63
CA GLU A 315 -1.48 3.38 10.62
C GLU A 315 -3.01 3.35 10.47
N LEU A 316 -3.64 4.48 10.16
CA LEU A 316 -5.07 4.53 9.91
C LEU A 316 -5.46 3.81 8.60
N PHE A 317 -4.68 3.94 7.53
CA PHE A 317 -4.90 3.17 6.30
C PHE A 317 -4.78 1.66 6.53
N LYS A 318 -3.78 1.23 7.32
CA LYS A 318 -3.61 -0.17 7.71
C LYS A 318 -4.83 -0.66 8.49
N GLN A 319 -5.24 0.07 9.53
CA GLN A 319 -6.40 -0.29 10.35
C GLN A 319 -7.71 -0.29 9.54
N ALA A 320 -7.90 0.65 8.63
CA ALA A 320 -9.08 0.69 7.75
C ALA A 320 -9.21 -0.61 6.94
N ALA A 321 -8.09 -1.16 6.45
CA ALA A 321 -8.08 -2.36 5.62
C ALA A 321 -8.66 -3.62 6.33
N TRP A 322 -8.55 -3.70 7.66
CA TRP A 322 -9.12 -4.83 8.43
C TRP A 322 -10.19 -4.45 9.45
N SER A 323 -10.62 -3.19 9.45
CA SER A 323 -11.67 -2.73 10.39
C SER A 323 -13.02 -3.42 10.20
N GLY A 324 -13.26 -3.97 9.01
CA GLY A 324 -14.57 -4.45 8.57
C GLY A 324 -15.56 -3.32 8.27
N MET A 325 -15.08 -2.07 8.22
CA MET A 325 -15.85 -0.88 7.85
C MET A 325 -15.43 -0.37 6.48
N ARG A 326 -16.37 0.09 5.67
CA ARG A 326 -16.07 0.79 4.42
C ARG A 326 -15.74 2.24 4.74
N LEU A 327 -14.43 2.55 4.83
CA LEU A 327 -13.93 3.86 5.18
C LEU A 327 -13.25 4.52 3.99
N LYS A 328 -13.40 5.82 3.90
CA LYS A 328 -12.60 6.71 3.04
C LYS A 328 -11.84 7.67 3.94
N ILE A 329 -10.59 7.90 3.59
CA ILE A 329 -9.69 8.78 4.34
C ILE A 329 -9.39 9.99 3.46
N TYR A 330 -9.54 11.18 4.04
CA TYR A 330 -9.36 12.47 3.39
C TYR A 330 -8.53 13.39 4.27
N HIS A 331 -8.04 14.49 3.72
CA HIS A 331 -7.62 15.66 4.48
C HIS A 331 -8.64 16.80 4.30
N PHE A 332 -8.65 17.77 5.20
CA PHE A 332 -9.47 18.96 5.05
C PHE A 332 -8.63 20.22 5.19
N ARG A 333 -8.81 21.17 4.27
CA ARG A 333 -8.22 22.50 4.37
C ARG A 333 -9.19 23.54 3.83
N ALA A 334 -9.50 24.53 4.67
CA ALA A 334 -10.32 25.69 4.30
C ALA A 334 -9.45 26.81 3.71
N HIS A 335 -10.05 27.68 2.92
CA HIS A 335 -9.38 28.89 2.42
C HIS A 335 -9.01 29.86 3.54
N THR A 336 -9.69 29.78 4.69
CA THR A 336 -9.45 30.55 5.90
C THR A 336 -8.28 30.07 6.74
N GLY A 337 -7.54 29.02 6.29
CA GLY A 337 -6.38 28.48 6.97
C GLY A 337 -6.67 27.34 7.96
N GLN A 338 -7.93 27.05 8.25
CA GLN A 338 -8.30 25.91 9.10
C GLN A 338 -7.92 24.60 8.40
N GLU A 339 -7.27 23.69 9.12
CA GLU A 339 -6.82 22.42 8.61
C GLU A 339 -7.18 21.27 9.56
N VAL A 340 -7.51 20.11 8.98
CA VAL A 340 -7.63 18.82 9.68
C VAL A 340 -6.81 17.83 8.88
N ASP A 341 -5.81 17.23 9.51
CA ASP A 341 -4.87 16.36 8.84
C ASP A 341 -5.55 15.15 8.23
N LEU A 342 -6.44 14.50 8.97
CA LEU A 342 -7.15 13.32 8.49
C LEU A 342 -8.62 13.35 8.87
N VAL A 343 -9.48 13.09 7.89
CA VAL A 343 -10.93 12.92 8.05
C VAL A 343 -11.29 11.51 7.61
N LEU A 344 -11.82 10.72 8.54
CA LEU A 344 -12.36 9.39 8.27
C LEU A 344 -13.85 9.51 7.98
N GLU A 345 -14.32 9.04 6.84
CA GLU A 345 -15.74 9.04 6.45
C GLU A 345 -16.18 7.60 6.20
N ASP A 346 -17.25 7.14 6.88
CA ASP A 346 -17.83 5.83 6.64
C ASP A 346 -18.90 5.83 5.54
N SER A 347 -19.46 4.68 5.23
CA SER A 347 -20.49 4.52 4.19
C SER A 347 -21.81 5.23 4.51
N SER A 348 -22.09 5.57 5.76
CA SER A 348 -23.29 6.34 6.18
C SER A 348 -23.07 7.85 6.06
N GLY A 349 -21.83 8.29 5.81
CA GLY A 349 -21.41 9.69 5.79
C GLY A 349 -21.07 10.24 7.17
N ASP A 350 -21.02 9.39 8.21
CA ASP A 350 -20.47 9.79 9.51
C ASP A 350 -18.96 10.07 9.38
N ARG A 351 -18.49 11.09 10.08
CA ARG A 351 -17.11 11.60 9.94
C ARG A 351 -16.45 11.79 11.29
N LYS A 352 -15.20 11.41 11.32
CA LYS A 352 -14.32 11.61 12.46
C LYS A 352 -13.06 12.33 12.00
N SER A 353 -12.68 13.39 12.71
CA SER A 353 -11.44 14.13 12.48
C SER A 353 -10.34 13.62 13.39
N VAL A 354 -9.14 13.53 12.83
CA VAL A 354 -7.90 13.24 13.55
C VAL A 354 -6.95 14.40 13.26
N VAL A 355 -6.58 15.10 14.31
CA VAL A 355 -5.70 16.28 14.28
C VAL A 355 -4.43 15.94 15.07
#